data_487b11ab4d74113384b0af61c4577761
#
_entry.id   487b11ab4d74113384b0af61c4577761
#
_cell.length_a   1.000
_cell.length_b   1.000
_cell.length_c   1.000
_cell.angle_alpha   90.00
_cell.angle_beta   90.00
_cell.angle_gamma   90.00
#
_symmetry.space_group_name_H-M   'P 1'
#
loop_
_entity.id
_entity.type
_entity.pdbx_description
1 polymer ?
#
loop_
_entity_poly.entity_id
_entity_poly.type
_entity_poly.pdbx_seq_one_letter_code
_entity_poly.pdbx_strand_id
1 'polypeptide(L)'
;MKPNLYNDHFQNFKRYNIPKAQLVIADIPYNLGNNAYASSPQWYINGDNKNGESKKANKAFFDTDNDFRVSEFMHFCSKMLIKEPKECGKSPCMIVFCSFEQQAMLIEVAKKYGF
;
A
#
# COMPACT_ATOMS: atom_id res chain seq x y z
N MET A 1 -19.50 -13.62 -9.85
CA MET A 1 -18.97 -12.92 -8.66
C MET A 1 -18.86 -11.44 -8.98
N LYS A 2 -19.41 -10.58 -8.13
CA LYS A 2 -19.27 -9.14 -8.31
C LYS A 2 -18.26 -8.63 -7.28
N PRO A 3 -17.27 -7.84 -7.69
CA PRO A 3 -16.36 -7.22 -6.74
C PRO A 3 -17.08 -6.15 -5.91
N ASN A 4 -16.69 -6.01 -4.65
CA ASN A 4 -17.08 -4.89 -3.81
C ASN A 4 -15.97 -3.85 -3.83
N LEU A 5 -16.30 -2.62 -4.18
CA LEU A 5 -15.34 -1.52 -4.27
C LEU A 5 -15.65 -0.48 -3.22
N TYR A 6 -14.63 -0.06 -2.48
CA TYR A 6 -14.73 0.96 -1.45
C TYR A 6 -13.68 2.03 -1.72
N ASN A 7 -14.09 3.28 -1.75
CA ASN A 7 -13.17 4.40 -1.86
C ASN A 7 -13.02 5.05 -0.49
N ASP A 8 -12.07 4.56 0.30
CA ASP A 8 -11.85 5.01 1.67
C ASP A 8 -10.44 4.65 2.12
N HIS A 9 -9.98 5.25 3.21
CA HIS A 9 -8.75 4.84 3.86
C HIS A 9 -8.93 3.47 4.53
N PHE A 10 -7.89 2.65 4.51
CA PHE A 10 -7.96 1.31 5.08
C PHE A 10 -8.25 1.32 6.59
N GLN A 11 -7.86 2.38 7.30
CA GLN A 11 -8.16 2.53 8.74
C GLN A 11 -9.66 2.49 9.04
N ASN A 12 -10.49 2.82 8.06
CA ASN A 12 -11.94 2.84 8.17
C ASN A 12 -12.60 1.49 7.82
N PHE A 13 -11.83 0.42 7.71
CA PHE A 13 -12.31 -0.89 7.25
C PHE A 13 -13.46 -1.46 8.09
N LYS A 14 -13.55 -1.09 9.36
CA LYS A 14 -14.63 -1.56 10.25
C LYS A 14 -16.01 -1.02 9.87
N ARG A 15 -16.07 0.03 9.05
CA ARG A 15 -17.35 0.56 8.54
C ARG A 15 -18.03 -0.38 7.55
N TYR A 16 -17.24 -1.28 6.98
CA TYR A 16 -17.67 -2.20 5.93
C TYR A 16 -17.59 -3.62 6.48
N ASN A 17 -18.58 -4.42 6.22
CA ASN A 17 -18.56 -5.83 6.62
C ASN A 17 -17.72 -6.66 5.64
N ILE A 18 -16.42 -6.39 5.59
CA ILE A 18 -15.50 -7.08 4.68
C ILE A 18 -15.17 -8.45 5.28
N PRO A 19 -15.48 -9.56 4.60
CA PRO A 19 -15.11 -10.87 5.08
C PRO A 19 -13.58 -11.04 5.08
N LYS A 20 -13.08 -11.88 5.98
CA LYS A 20 -11.67 -12.21 6.00
C LYS A 20 -11.25 -12.87 4.69
N ALA A 21 -10.05 -12.60 4.25
CA ALA A 21 -9.52 -13.05 2.97
C ALA A 21 -8.37 -14.05 3.17
N GLN A 22 -8.16 -14.88 2.18
CA GLN A 22 -6.99 -15.75 2.09
C GLN A 22 -5.77 -14.99 1.55
N LEU A 23 -5.99 -13.97 0.73
CA LEU A 23 -4.94 -13.17 0.10
C LEU A 23 -5.26 -11.69 0.26
N VAL A 24 -4.25 -10.92 0.69
CA VAL A 24 -4.26 -9.46 0.63
C VAL A 24 -3.21 -9.02 -0.37
N ILE A 25 -3.61 -8.19 -1.32
CA ILE A 25 -2.68 -7.52 -2.24
C ILE A 25 -2.79 -6.03 -1.97
N ALA A 26 -1.68 -5.42 -1.61
CA ALA A 26 -1.66 -4.01 -1.23
C ALA A 26 -0.54 -3.25 -1.93
N ASP A 27 -0.89 -2.11 -2.48
CA ASP A 27 0.07 -1.13 -2.98
C ASP A 27 0.03 0.05 -2.00
N ILE A 28 0.96 0.05 -1.05
CA ILE A 28 0.94 1.01 0.05
C ILE A 28 1.57 2.34 -0.37
N PRO A 29 1.21 3.45 0.31
CA PRO A 29 1.91 4.73 0.12
C PRO A 29 3.39 4.58 0.47
N TYR A 30 4.25 5.11 -0.41
CA TYR A 30 5.70 4.91 -0.25
C TYR A 30 6.35 5.91 0.70
N ASN A 31 5.58 6.87 1.22
CA ASN A 31 6.06 7.90 2.15
C ASN A 31 7.24 8.73 1.59
N LEU A 32 7.28 8.90 0.30
CA LEU A 32 8.35 9.63 -0.37
C LEU A 32 8.05 11.12 -0.52
N GLY A 33 6.82 11.54 -0.24
CA GLY A 33 6.42 12.93 -0.39
C GLY A 33 6.70 13.47 -1.78
N ASN A 34 7.41 14.60 -1.84
CA ASN A 34 7.79 15.21 -3.11
C ASN A 34 8.84 14.42 -3.89
N ASN A 35 9.44 13.41 -3.28
CA ASN A 35 10.40 12.50 -3.94
C ASN A 35 9.72 11.25 -4.49
N ALA A 36 8.39 11.18 -4.45
CA ALA A 36 7.65 10.07 -5.02
C ALA A 36 8.00 9.89 -6.50
N TYR A 37 8.12 8.64 -6.91
CA TYR A 37 8.52 8.31 -8.27
C TYR A 37 7.62 9.01 -9.32
N ALA A 38 6.31 8.98 -9.10
CA ALA A 38 5.35 9.62 -10.00
C ALA A 38 5.41 11.16 -10.00
N SER A 39 6.14 11.78 -9.07
CA SER A 39 6.34 13.24 -9.03
C SER A 39 7.72 13.66 -9.51
N SER A 40 8.60 12.73 -9.90
CA SER A 40 9.93 13.05 -10.40
C SER A 40 9.85 13.80 -11.73
N PRO A 41 10.60 14.91 -11.88
CA PRO A 41 10.63 15.62 -13.16
C PRO A 41 11.04 14.75 -14.34
N GLN A 42 11.88 13.76 -14.12
CA GLN A 42 12.38 12.86 -15.16
C GLN A 42 11.26 12.05 -15.83
N TRP A 43 10.16 11.78 -15.12
CA TRP A 43 9.00 11.12 -15.67
C TRP A 43 8.29 11.94 -16.74
N TYR A 44 8.44 13.24 -16.64
CA TYR A 44 7.67 14.17 -17.43
C TYR A 44 8.50 14.88 -18.50
N ILE A 45 9.75 14.45 -18.67
CA ILE A 45 10.58 14.94 -19.78
C ILE A 45 9.89 14.56 -21.09
N ASN A 46 9.69 15.55 -21.96
CA ASN A 46 8.90 15.42 -23.18
C ASN A 46 7.42 15.04 -22.91
N GLY A 47 6.93 15.40 -21.73
CA GLY A 47 5.58 15.06 -21.29
C GLY A 47 4.51 16.05 -21.72
N ASP A 48 3.61 16.33 -20.79
CA ASP A 48 2.33 16.98 -21.01
C ASP A 48 2.38 18.50 -21.06
N ASN A 49 3.53 19.15 -20.88
CA ASN A 49 3.64 20.58 -21.04
C ASN A 49 4.74 20.97 -22.04
N LYS A 50 4.75 22.25 -22.41
CA LYS A 50 5.62 22.78 -23.45
C LYS A 50 7.11 22.59 -23.17
N ASN A 51 7.48 22.56 -21.90
CA ASN A 51 8.88 22.40 -21.48
C ASN A 51 9.24 20.96 -21.13
N GLY A 52 8.32 20.02 -21.35
CA GLY A 52 8.54 18.61 -21.06
C GLY A 52 8.37 18.23 -19.61
N GLU A 53 7.87 19.12 -18.75
CA GLU A 53 7.63 18.85 -17.34
C GLU A 53 6.14 18.94 -17.01
N SER A 54 5.64 18.00 -16.25
CA SER A 54 4.28 18.06 -15.72
C SER A 54 4.18 19.06 -14.57
N LYS A 55 3.01 19.67 -14.41
CA LYS A 55 2.69 20.49 -13.24
C LYS A 55 2.74 19.70 -11.93
N LYS A 56 2.71 18.37 -12.02
CA LYS A 56 2.80 17.47 -10.86
C LYS A 56 4.23 17.13 -10.46
N ALA A 57 5.22 17.50 -11.28
CA ALA A 57 6.61 17.26 -10.98
C ALA A 57 7.01 17.87 -9.64
N ASN A 58 7.81 17.15 -8.86
CA ASN A 58 8.28 17.54 -7.52
C ASN A 58 7.16 17.78 -6.49
N LYS A 59 5.97 17.24 -6.72
CA LYS A 59 4.86 17.31 -5.76
C LYS A 59 4.47 15.91 -5.32
N ALA A 60 4.00 15.79 -4.09
CA ALA A 60 3.43 14.53 -3.62
C ALA A 60 2.26 14.15 -4.52
N PHE A 61 2.29 12.93 -5.05
CA PHE A 61 1.26 12.45 -5.96
C PHE A 61 -0.02 12.05 -5.24
N PHE A 62 0.12 11.48 -4.05
CA PHE A 62 -0.99 11.03 -3.23
C PHE A 62 -0.98 11.75 -1.88
N ASP A 63 -2.15 12.07 -1.36
CA ASP A 63 -2.31 12.71 -0.05
C ASP A 63 -1.84 11.83 1.11
N THR A 64 -1.82 10.52 0.91
CA THR A 64 -1.43 9.54 1.94
C THR A 64 0.08 9.28 2.00
N ASP A 65 0.87 9.82 1.07
CA ASP A 65 2.30 9.51 0.96
C ASP A 65 3.14 10.02 2.14
N ASN A 66 2.64 10.98 2.92
CA ASN A 66 3.40 11.58 4.03
C ASN A 66 3.07 10.97 5.40
N ASP A 67 1.91 10.36 5.58
CA ASP A 67 1.39 9.95 6.89
C ASP A 67 1.13 8.45 7.02
N PHE A 68 1.59 7.65 6.08
CA PHE A 68 1.37 6.22 6.13
C PHE A 68 2.20 5.57 7.25
N ARG A 69 1.55 4.76 8.08
CA ARG A 69 2.19 4.03 9.18
C ARG A 69 2.12 2.53 8.94
N VAL A 70 3.29 1.90 8.88
CA VAL A 70 3.41 0.46 8.60
C VAL A 70 2.72 -0.38 9.69
N SER A 71 2.81 0.04 10.96
CA SER A 71 2.18 -0.68 12.06
C SER A 71 0.66 -0.72 11.96
N GLU A 72 0.03 0.38 11.57
CA GLU A 72 -1.43 0.43 11.33
C GLU A 72 -1.83 -0.49 10.18
N PHE A 73 -1.05 -0.48 9.11
CA PHE A 73 -1.29 -1.35 7.97
C PHE A 73 -1.14 -2.82 8.33
N MET A 74 -0.11 -3.19 9.09
CA MET A 74 0.07 -4.57 9.52
C MET A 74 -1.05 -5.02 10.45
N HIS A 75 -1.51 -4.14 11.33
CA HIS A 75 -2.68 -4.42 12.17
C HIS A 75 -3.91 -4.72 11.30
N PHE A 76 -4.16 -3.89 10.31
CA PHE A 76 -5.25 -4.10 9.33
C PHE A 76 -5.11 -5.47 8.66
N CYS A 77 -3.93 -5.80 8.13
CA CYS A 77 -3.70 -7.10 7.49
C CYS A 77 -3.94 -8.27 8.44
N SER A 78 -3.51 -8.15 9.70
CA SER A 78 -3.71 -9.19 10.72
C SER A 78 -5.19 -9.44 11.02
N LYS A 79 -6.03 -8.42 10.85
CA LYS A 79 -7.49 -8.53 11.02
C LYS A 79 -8.19 -9.05 9.78
N MET A 80 -7.66 -8.73 8.60
CA MET A 80 -8.29 -9.09 7.32
C MET A 80 -7.93 -10.47 6.84
N LEU A 81 -6.78 -11.01 7.20
CA LEU A 81 -6.37 -12.34 6.78
C LEU A 81 -6.95 -13.42 7.69
N ILE A 82 -7.39 -14.53 7.11
CA ILE A 82 -7.68 -15.76 7.85
C ILE A 82 -6.37 -16.30 8.43
N LYS A 83 -6.46 -17.07 9.51
CA LYS A 83 -5.27 -17.61 10.20
C LYS A 83 -4.96 -19.05 9.82
N GLU A 84 -5.90 -19.75 9.26
CA GLU A 84 -5.80 -21.15 8.86
C GLU A 84 -6.28 -21.30 7.41
N PRO A 85 -5.85 -22.31 6.67
CA PRO A 85 -4.85 -23.31 7.07
C PRO A 85 -3.41 -22.78 6.98
N LYS A 86 -2.49 -23.40 7.74
CA LYS A 86 -1.05 -23.09 7.69
C LYS A 86 -0.28 -24.09 6.81
N GLU A 87 -0.99 -24.82 6.03
CA GLU A 87 -0.48 -25.84 5.14
C GLU A 87 0.14 -25.22 3.88
N CYS A 88 1.26 -25.75 3.41
CA CYS A 88 1.92 -25.27 2.21
C CYS A 88 0.96 -25.27 1.01
N GLY A 89 0.94 -24.18 0.28
CA GLY A 89 0.05 -23.99 -0.89
C GLY A 89 -1.39 -23.58 -0.55
N LYS A 90 -1.77 -23.56 0.73
CA LYS A 90 -3.10 -23.17 1.18
C LYS A 90 -3.10 -22.07 2.23
N SER A 91 -1.94 -21.77 2.79
CA SER A 91 -1.81 -20.74 3.82
C SER A 91 -2.24 -19.37 3.29
N PRO A 92 -2.86 -18.56 4.13
CA PRO A 92 -3.10 -17.18 3.77
C PRO A 92 -1.79 -16.43 3.57
N CYS A 93 -1.79 -15.47 2.68
CA CYS A 93 -0.61 -14.67 2.44
C CYS A 93 -0.97 -13.22 2.08
N MET A 94 0.03 -12.36 2.10
CA MET A 94 -0.11 -11.00 1.60
C MET A 94 1.03 -10.66 0.65
N ILE A 95 0.71 -9.85 -0.35
CA ILE A 95 1.67 -9.30 -1.30
C ILE A 95 1.61 -7.79 -1.12
N VAL A 96 2.74 -7.18 -0.78
CA VAL A 96 2.80 -5.74 -0.52
C VAL A 96 3.82 -5.11 -1.45
N PHE A 97 3.34 -4.18 -2.26
CA PHE A 97 4.20 -3.32 -3.06
C PHE A 97 4.61 -2.13 -2.22
N CYS A 98 5.92 -1.88 -2.11
CA CYS A 98 6.47 -0.86 -1.24
C CYS A 98 7.73 -0.23 -1.85
N SER A 99 8.19 0.88 -1.26
CA SER A 99 9.50 1.42 -1.61
C SER A 99 10.61 0.56 -1.03
N PHE A 100 11.80 0.69 -1.59
CA PHE A 100 12.99 -0.02 -1.08
C PHE A 100 13.26 0.32 0.39
N GLU A 101 13.08 1.58 0.77
CA GLU A 101 13.33 2.06 2.13
C GLU A 101 12.36 1.48 3.15
N GLN A 102 11.16 1.12 2.72
CA GLN A 102 10.14 0.55 3.62
C GLN A 102 10.32 -0.94 3.87
N GLN A 103 11.09 -1.63 3.05
CA GLN A 103 11.13 -3.09 3.03
C GLN A 103 11.55 -3.70 4.36
N ALA A 104 12.64 -3.22 4.95
CA ALA A 104 13.14 -3.75 6.22
C ALA A 104 12.13 -3.56 7.34
N MET A 105 11.52 -2.39 7.42
CA MET A 105 10.51 -2.07 8.44
C MET A 105 9.26 -2.94 8.26
N LEU A 106 8.81 -3.14 7.03
CA LEU A 106 7.66 -4.01 6.75
C LEU A 106 7.90 -5.44 7.24
N ILE A 107 9.08 -5.98 6.99
CA ILE A 107 9.45 -7.34 7.42
C ILE A 107 9.46 -7.43 8.95
N GLU A 108 10.09 -6.46 9.63
CA GLU A 108 10.14 -6.46 11.10
C GLU A 108 8.76 -6.37 11.73
N VAL A 109 7.93 -5.45 11.23
CA VAL A 109 6.58 -5.26 11.78
C VAL A 109 5.70 -6.47 11.46
N ALA A 110 5.82 -7.05 10.27
CA ALA A 110 5.11 -8.26 9.90
C ALA A 110 5.38 -9.41 10.89
N LYS A 111 6.64 -9.61 11.25
CA LYS A 111 7.02 -10.63 12.24
C LYS A 111 6.35 -10.41 13.60
N LYS A 112 6.23 -9.16 14.04
CA LYS A 112 5.55 -8.82 15.29
C LYS A 112 4.07 -9.17 15.28
N TYR A 113 3.45 -9.20 14.10
CA TYR A 113 2.04 -9.58 13.93
C TYR A 113 1.86 -11.06 13.56
N GLY A 114 2.94 -11.84 13.56
CA GLY A 114 2.87 -13.28 13.34
C GLY A 114 2.95 -13.74 11.88
N PHE A 115 3.38 -12.85 11.01
CA PHE A 115 3.62 -13.20 9.59
C PHE A 115 5.00 -13.76 9.36
#